data_e0fad66f47edad57b0eb99268a58fe7e
#
_entry.id   e0fad66f47edad57b0eb99268a58fe7e
#
_cell.length_a   1.000
_cell.length_b   1.000
_cell.length_c   1.000
_cell.angle_alpha   90.00
_cell.angle_beta   90.00
_cell.angle_gamma   90.00
#
_symmetry.space_group_name_H-M   'P 1'
#
loop_
_entity.id
_entity.type
_entity.pdbx_description
1 polymer ?
#
loop_
_entity_poly.entity_id
_entity_poly.type
_entity_poly.pdbx_seq_one_letter_code
_entity_poly.pdbx_strand_id
1 'polypeptide(L)'
;VGTAPEASYWLLRSEDDDTEQPVEEDYWAEALEFADSVGVDVVNTSLGYYEFDDTTMNYRYRDLDGHYSLMSHSASLAADKGLVLVCSAGNSGRGTWKKITPPGDAENVITVGAADRNLVNADFSSVGNTTDGRVKPDVMAVGVASAVAGNDGTVSHANGTSFASPTLCGLVACFWQACPWLTAKHVVEAVRNAGDRKEYPDNIYGYGVPDIWKACQIELEKKK
;
A
#
# COMPACT_ATOMS: atom_id res chain seq x y z
N VAL A 1 6.24 -18.88 -3.20
CA VAL A 1 5.76 -18.32 -4.46
C VAL A 1 4.88 -17.14 -4.10
N GLY A 2 5.11 -15.98 -4.74
CA GLY A 2 4.30 -14.77 -4.56
C GLY A 2 2.95 -14.86 -5.29
N THR A 3 2.16 -13.78 -5.17
CA THR A 3 0.79 -13.71 -5.74
C THR A 3 0.76 -13.36 -7.23
N ALA A 4 1.89 -12.89 -7.80
CA ALA A 4 2.05 -12.65 -9.24
C ALA A 4 3.40 -13.21 -9.75
N PRO A 5 3.59 -14.55 -9.75
CA PRO A 5 4.91 -15.16 -10.02
C PRO A 5 5.41 -14.97 -11.46
N GLU A 6 4.53 -14.67 -12.40
CA GLU A 6 4.85 -14.50 -13.82
C GLU A 6 5.01 -13.01 -14.22
N ALA A 7 4.87 -12.07 -13.27
CA ALA A 7 5.10 -10.65 -13.54
C ALA A 7 6.59 -10.34 -13.73
N SER A 8 6.88 -9.29 -14.49
CA SER A 8 8.23 -8.71 -14.54
C SER A 8 8.43 -7.74 -13.40
N TYR A 9 9.61 -7.73 -12.79
CA TYR A 9 9.90 -6.94 -11.61
C TYR A 9 11.07 -5.99 -11.81
N TRP A 10 10.88 -4.75 -11.40
CA TRP A 10 11.92 -3.80 -11.08
C TRP A 10 12.10 -3.72 -9.57
N LEU A 11 13.32 -3.88 -9.07
CA LEU A 11 13.65 -3.75 -7.66
C LEU A 11 14.44 -2.46 -7.49
N LEU A 12 13.87 -1.49 -6.80
CA LEU A 12 14.45 -0.18 -6.59
C LEU A 12 14.75 0.00 -5.10
N ARG A 13 15.96 0.45 -4.78
CA ARG A 13 16.38 0.77 -3.43
C ARG A 13 16.35 2.28 -3.25
N SER A 14 15.61 2.74 -2.24
CA SER A 14 15.46 4.16 -1.90
C SER A 14 15.83 4.45 -0.45
N GLU A 15 16.18 3.45 0.36
CA GLU A 15 16.45 3.60 1.79
C GLU A 15 17.93 3.42 2.11
N ASP A 16 18.39 4.16 3.13
CA ASP A 16 19.67 3.99 3.81
C ASP A 16 19.42 3.33 5.18
N ASP A 17 19.87 2.09 5.37
CA ASP A 17 19.63 1.32 6.61
C ASP A 17 20.35 1.91 7.84
N ASP A 18 21.27 2.86 7.67
CA ASP A 18 22.06 3.44 8.76
C ASP A 18 21.46 4.73 9.32
N THR A 19 20.56 5.39 8.58
CA THR A 19 19.98 6.70 8.95
C THR A 19 18.52 6.79 8.55
N GLU A 20 17.75 7.64 9.25
CA GLU A 20 16.36 7.97 8.92
C GLU A 20 16.28 9.47 8.61
N GLN A 21 16.48 9.84 7.36
CA GLN A 21 16.61 11.22 6.92
C GLN A 21 15.50 11.60 5.92
N PRO A 22 15.02 12.86 5.91
CA PRO A 22 14.01 13.30 4.94
C PRO A 22 14.43 13.14 3.47
N VAL A 23 15.75 13.09 3.17
CA VAL A 23 16.28 12.89 1.81
C VAL A 23 15.87 11.52 1.22
N GLU A 24 15.51 10.56 2.05
CA GLU A 24 15.01 9.25 1.58
C GLU A 24 13.66 9.37 0.87
N GLU A 25 12.88 10.39 1.20
CA GLU A 25 11.67 10.72 0.44
C GLU A 25 12.00 11.19 -0.99
N ASP A 26 13.11 11.93 -1.17
CA ASP A 26 13.61 12.32 -2.50
C ASP A 26 14.04 11.09 -3.30
N TYR A 27 14.80 10.17 -2.68
CA TYR A 27 15.23 8.92 -3.33
C TYR A 27 14.04 8.05 -3.72
N TRP A 28 13.01 8.00 -2.87
CA TRP A 28 11.79 7.27 -3.20
C TRP A 28 11.04 7.95 -4.36
N ALA A 29 10.94 9.27 -4.38
CA ALA A 29 10.31 10.01 -5.46
C ALA A 29 11.05 9.80 -6.79
N GLU A 30 12.39 9.83 -6.79
CA GLU A 30 13.22 9.51 -7.97
C GLU A 30 12.98 8.06 -8.45
N ALA A 31 12.89 7.11 -7.52
CA ALA A 31 12.58 5.72 -7.86
C ALA A 31 11.20 5.58 -8.49
N LEU A 32 10.20 6.35 -8.01
CA LEU A 32 8.86 6.36 -8.57
C LEU A 32 8.82 7.00 -9.98
N GLU A 33 9.56 8.09 -10.19
CA GLU A 33 9.71 8.70 -11.52
C GLU A 33 10.41 7.76 -12.51
N PHE A 34 11.42 7.02 -12.04
CA PHE A 34 12.04 5.98 -12.84
C PHE A 34 11.03 4.89 -13.22
N ALA A 35 10.22 4.42 -12.25
CA ALA A 35 9.19 3.41 -12.51
C ALA A 35 8.18 3.87 -13.58
N ASP A 36 7.72 5.12 -13.52
CA ASP A 36 6.88 5.73 -14.56
C ASP A 36 7.59 5.74 -15.92
N SER A 37 8.86 6.16 -15.95
CA SER A 37 9.64 6.29 -17.18
C SER A 37 9.87 4.99 -17.93
N VAL A 38 9.92 3.86 -17.23
CA VAL A 38 10.11 2.52 -17.82
C VAL A 38 8.81 1.75 -18.01
N GLY A 39 7.67 2.37 -17.71
CA GLY A 39 6.35 1.82 -17.97
C GLY A 39 5.91 0.76 -16.95
N VAL A 40 6.21 0.95 -15.67
CA VAL A 40 5.67 0.11 -14.59
C VAL A 40 4.17 0.36 -14.45
N ASP A 41 3.37 -0.70 -14.35
CA ASP A 41 1.93 -0.61 -14.15
C ASP A 41 1.56 -0.47 -12.67
N VAL A 42 2.16 -1.30 -11.80
CA VAL A 42 1.81 -1.41 -10.38
C VAL A 42 3.07 -1.29 -9.52
N VAL A 43 3.03 -0.40 -8.54
CA VAL A 43 4.15 -0.17 -7.61
C VAL A 43 3.76 -0.65 -6.22
N ASN A 44 4.62 -1.47 -5.58
CA ASN A 44 4.50 -1.79 -4.17
C ASN A 44 5.45 -0.92 -3.35
N THR A 45 4.94 -0.28 -2.30
CA THR A 45 5.71 0.48 -1.33
C THR A 45 5.49 -0.09 0.06
N SER A 46 6.52 -0.76 0.60
CA SER A 46 6.48 -1.41 1.92
C SER A 46 7.31 -0.65 2.97
N LEU A 47 7.45 0.65 2.80
CA LEU A 47 8.16 1.58 3.67
C LEU A 47 7.27 2.80 3.98
N GLY A 48 7.72 3.67 4.88
CA GLY A 48 7.00 4.90 5.17
C GLY A 48 7.55 5.58 6.41
N TYR A 49 7.52 6.90 6.42
CA TYR A 49 8.19 7.74 7.41
C TYR A 49 7.21 8.57 8.23
N TYR A 50 7.52 8.80 9.49
CA TYR A 50 6.89 9.81 10.35
C TYR A 50 7.86 10.31 11.45
N GLU A 51 8.92 9.57 11.73
CA GLU A 51 10.00 9.93 12.65
C GLU A 51 11.32 9.93 11.89
N PHE A 52 12.14 10.91 12.15
CA PHE A 52 13.46 11.10 11.56
C PHE A 52 14.51 11.26 12.66
N ASP A 53 15.79 11.06 12.34
CA ASP A 53 16.91 11.24 13.26
C ASP A 53 16.94 12.67 13.85
N ASP A 54 16.64 13.67 13.02
CA ASP A 54 16.31 15.01 13.50
C ASP A 54 14.81 15.07 13.83
N THR A 55 14.49 14.95 15.11
CA THR A 55 13.11 14.93 15.59
C THR A 55 12.33 16.23 15.30
N THR A 56 13.00 17.31 14.91
CA THR A 56 12.33 18.56 14.49
C THR A 56 11.65 18.41 13.13
N MET A 57 12.07 17.43 12.35
CA MET A 57 11.51 17.07 11.03
C MET A 57 10.35 16.08 11.12
N ASN A 58 10.06 15.51 12.30
CA ASN A 58 9.01 14.51 12.50
C ASN A 58 7.64 15.01 12.04
N TYR A 59 6.92 14.16 11.33
CA TYR A 59 5.53 14.43 10.96
C TYR A 59 4.59 14.40 12.16
N ARG A 60 3.52 15.12 12.04
CA ARG A 60 2.42 15.16 13.00
C ARG A 60 1.15 14.66 12.32
N TYR A 61 0.17 14.26 13.11
CA TYR A 61 -1.10 13.79 12.55
C TYR A 61 -1.73 14.78 11.55
N ARG A 62 -1.63 16.08 11.81
CA ARG A 62 -2.15 17.13 10.93
C ARG A 62 -1.51 17.14 9.53
N ASP A 63 -0.34 16.52 9.39
CA ASP A 63 0.44 16.51 8.16
C ASP A 63 0.03 15.33 7.25
N LEU A 64 -0.88 14.44 7.72
CA LEU A 64 -1.40 13.28 6.98
C LEU A 64 -2.60 13.68 6.09
N ASP A 65 -2.39 14.55 5.14
CA ASP A 65 -3.41 15.07 4.22
C ASP A 65 -3.24 14.58 2.76
N GLY A 66 -2.23 13.75 2.51
CA GLY A 66 -1.88 13.22 1.20
C GLY A 66 -1.04 14.15 0.34
N HIS A 67 -0.66 15.32 0.86
CA HIS A 67 0.06 16.35 0.10
C HIS A 67 1.28 16.92 0.84
N TYR A 68 1.31 16.85 2.17
CA TYR A 68 2.34 17.49 2.98
C TYR A 68 3.71 16.82 2.80
N SER A 69 3.81 15.49 2.93
CA SER A 69 5.07 14.80 2.67
C SER A 69 5.37 14.75 1.17
N LEU A 70 6.66 14.79 0.82
CA LEU A 70 7.09 14.66 -0.57
C LEU A 70 6.63 13.33 -1.16
N MET A 71 6.74 12.24 -0.39
CA MET A 71 6.27 10.92 -0.83
C MET A 71 4.78 10.89 -1.13
N SER A 72 3.93 11.43 -0.23
CA SER A 72 2.48 11.42 -0.44
C SER A 72 2.06 12.27 -1.63
N HIS A 73 2.72 13.44 -1.79
CA HIS A 73 2.51 14.29 -2.95
C HIS A 73 2.91 13.58 -4.25
N SER A 74 4.10 12.99 -4.30
CA SER A 74 4.62 12.26 -5.46
C SER A 74 3.75 11.03 -5.77
N ALA A 75 3.30 10.29 -4.75
CA ALA A 75 2.40 9.14 -4.91
C ALA A 75 1.06 9.56 -5.54
N SER A 76 0.48 10.66 -5.06
CA SER A 76 -0.77 11.20 -5.60
C SER A 76 -0.61 11.60 -7.06
N LEU A 77 0.49 12.28 -7.42
CA LEU A 77 0.80 12.65 -8.80
C LEU A 77 0.99 11.43 -9.71
N ALA A 78 1.71 10.41 -9.25
CA ALA A 78 1.95 9.19 -10.02
C ALA A 78 0.64 8.40 -10.25
N ALA A 79 -0.23 8.34 -9.23
CA ALA A 79 -1.54 7.74 -9.36
C ALA A 79 -2.41 8.48 -10.41
N ASP A 80 -2.36 9.80 -10.44
CA ASP A 80 -3.08 10.62 -11.43
C ASP A 80 -2.52 10.43 -12.86
N LYS A 81 -1.23 10.08 -12.99
CA LYS A 81 -0.62 9.73 -14.29
C LYS A 81 -0.98 8.32 -14.76
N GLY A 82 -1.49 7.47 -13.90
CA GLY A 82 -2.00 6.17 -14.27
C GLY A 82 -1.25 4.97 -13.67
N LEU A 83 -0.35 5.18 -12.71
CA LEU A 83 0.22 4.08 -11.92
C LEU A 83 -0.76 3.63 -10.83
N VAL A 84 -0.80 2.34 -10.55
CA VAL A 84 -1.47 1.82 -9.34
C VAL A 84 -0.41 1.65 -8.26
N LEU A 85 -0.52 2.43 -7.18
CA LEU A 85 0.36 2.31 -6.02
C LEU A 85 -0.35 1.53 -4.91
N VAL A 86 0.35 0.53 -4.38
CA VAL A 86 -0.08 -0.28 -3.22
C VAL A 86 0.92 -0.04 -2.09
N CYS A 87 0.46 0.62 -1.03
CA CYS A 87 1.30 1.11 0.05
C CYS A 87 0.96 0.40 1.37
N SER A 88 1.97 0.07 2.18
CA SER A 88 1.75 -0.41 3.53
C SER A 88 1.17 0.70 4.42
N ALA A 89 0.28 0.33 5.35
CA ALA A 89 -0.31 1.30 6.28
C ALA A 89 0.66 1.74 7.39
N GLY A 90 1.71 0.97 7.65
CA GLY A 90 2.60 1.15 8.79
C GLY A 90 2.32 0.18 9.94
N ASN A 91 3.26 0.06 10.88
CA ASN A 91 3.23 -0.92 11.96
C ASN A 91 3.17 -0.28 13.36
N SER A 92 2.61 0.93 13.45
CA SER A 92 2.59 1.74 14.67
C SER A 92 1.33 1.57 15.52
N GLY A 93 0.45 0.61 15.20
CA GLY A 93 -0.85 0.43 15.87
C GLY A 93 -0.76 0.24 17.39
N ARG A 94 0.32 -0.36 17.89
CA ARG A 94 0.61 -0.52 19.34
C ARG A 94 1.32 0.69 19.96
N GLY A 95 1.90 1.56 19.11
CA GLY A 95 2.69 2.71 19.54
C GLY A 95 1.85 3.94 19.88
N THR A 96 2.53 5.04 20.15
CA THR A 96 1.92 6.35 20.41
C THR A 96 1.39 6.99 19.14
N TRP A 97 2.04 6.77 18.02
CA TRP A 97 1.63 7.28 16.71
C TRP A 97 0.30 6.70 16.24
N LYS A 98 0.15 5.41 16.23
CA LYS A 98 -1.03 4.63 15.82
C LYS A 98 -1.51 4.83 14.39
N LYS A 99 -1.15 5.93 13.76
CA LYS A 99 -1.68 6.35 12.46
C LYS A 99 -0.92 5.72 11.31
N ILE A 100 -1.55 5.75 10.14
CA ILE A 100 -0.86 5.43 8.89
C ILE A 100 0.38 6.31 8.72
N THR A 101 1.31 5.86 7.89
CA THR A 101 2.52 6.61 7.55
C THR A 101 2.51 7.01 6.08
N PRO A 102 3.03 8.19 5.72
CA PRO A 102 3.32 8.50 4.31
C PRO A 102 4.15 7.40 3.64
N PRO A 103 3.84 7.02 2.38
CA PRO A 103 2.85 7.61 1.49
C PRO A 103 1.45 6.98 1.59
N GLY A 104 1.15 6.22 2.64
CA GLY A 104 -0.16 5.58 2.81
C GLY A 104 -1.34 6.55 2.95
N ASP A 105 -1.10 7.81 3.28
CA ASP A 105 -2.11 8.85 3.32
C ASP A 105 -2.39 9.51 1.96
N ALA A 106 -1.60 9.19 0.91
CA ALA A 106 -1.76 9.75 -0.42
C ALA A 106 -3.14 9.48 -1.03
N GLU A 107 -3.56 10.35 -1.95
CA GLU A 107 -4.79 10.17 -2.71
C GLU A 107 -4.62 9.10 -3.80
N ASN A 108 -5.71 8.46 -4.16
CA ASN A 108 -5.77 7.48 -5.26
C ASN A 108 -4.78 6.31 -5.17
N VAL A 109 -4.15 6.07 -4.00
CA VAL A 109 -3.34 4.88 -3.73
C VAL A 109 -4.16 3.85 -2.94
N ILE A 110 -3.73 2.58 -2.98
CA ILE A 110 -4.30 1.50 -2.17
C ILE A 110 -3.44 1.31 -0.93
N THR A 111 -3.90 1.78 0.22
CA THR A 111 -3.20 1.61 1.51
C THR A 111 -3.69 0.35 2.18
N VAL A 112 -2.76 -0.53 2.56
CA VAL A 112 -3.04 -1.89 3.00
C VAL A 112 -2.69 -2.07 4.47
N GLY A 113 -3.69 -2.37 5.28
CA GLY A 113 -3.53 -2.82 6.66
C GLY A 113 -3.26 -4.32 6.75
N ALA A 114 -2.73 -4.77 7.89
CA ALA A 114 -2.40 -6.16 8.12
C ALA A 114 -3.48 -6.89 8.93
N ALA A 115 -3.90 -8.05 8.43
CA ALA A 115 -4.74 -9.00 9.15
C ALA A 115 -4.03 -10.36 9.32
N ASP A 116 -4.53 -11.18 10.22
CA ASP A 116 -4.14 -12.58 10.33
C ASP A 116 -4.91 -13.46 9.31
N ARG A 117 -4.68 -14.78 9.34
CA ARG A 117 -5.36 -15.73 8.44
C ARG A 117 -6.85 -15.91 8.73
N ASN A 118 -7.33 -15.45 9.91
CA ASN A 118 -8.74 -15.42 10.25
C ASN A 118 -9.39 -14.08 9.90
N LEU A 119 -8.67 -13.21 9.18
CA LEU A 119 -9.07 -11.88 8.78
C LEU A 119 -9.30 -10.93 9.97
N VAL A 120 -8.66 -11.20 11.11
CA VAL A 120 -8.67 -10.33 12.27
C VAL A 120 -7.51 -9.33 12.14
N ASN A 121 -7.82 -8.04 12.36
CA ASN A 121 -6.81 -6.98 12.34
C ASN A 121 -5.63 -7.32 13.25
N ALA A 122 -4.42 -7.20 12.72
CA ALA A 122 -3.21 -7.28 13.51
C ALA A 122 -3.06 -6.00 14.35
N ASP A 123 -2.84 -6.13 15.64
CA ASP A 123 -2.79 -5.02 16.58
C ASP A 123 -1.64 -4.03 16.34
N PHE A 124 -0.61 -4.45 15.61
CA PHE A 124 0.47 -3.57 15.15
C PHE A 124 0.06 -2.74 13.92
N SER A 125 -0.96 -3.16 13.16
CA SER A 125 -1.36 -2.44 11.93
C SER A 125 -1.78 -1.01 12.26
N SER A 126 -1.16 -0.05 11.59
CA SER A 126 -1.53 1.36 11.71
C SER A 126 -2.97 1.61 11.23
N VAL A 127 -3.61 2.61 11.80
CA VAL A 127 -5.01 2.96 11.56
C VAL A 127 -5.15 4.37 11.00
N GLY A 128 -6.24 4.62 10.30
CA GLY A 128 -6.62 5.95 9.81
C GLY A 128 -7.37 6.78 10.87
N ASN A 129 -8.12 7.77 10.49
CA ASN A 129 -8.26 8.35 9.15
C ASN A 129 -7.09 9.28 8.84
N THR A 130 -7.04 9.76 7.58
CA THR A 130 -6.27 10.95 7.25
C THR A 130 -6.87 12.19 7.93
N THR A 131 -6.11 13.30 7.95
CA THR A 131 -6.56 14.56 8.58
C THR A 131 -7.76 15.18 7.87
N ASP A 132 -7.84 15.02 6.57
CA ASP A 132 -8.95 15.46 5.72
C ASP A 132 -10.16 14.50 5.73
N GLY A 133 -10.10 13.44 6.57
CA GLY A 133 -11.21 12.54 6.86
C GLY A 133 -11.38 11.37 5.89
N ARG A 134 -10.45 11.15 4.95
CA ARG A 134 -10.50 9.96 4.08
C ARG A 134 -10.32 8.69 4.91
N VAL A 135 -11.06 7.65 4.53
CA VAL A 135 -10.90 6.31 5.11
C VAL A 135 -9.55 5.74 4.71
N LYS A 136 -8.76 5.37 5.70
CA LYS A 136 -7.50 4.64 5.57
C LYS A 136 -7.34 3.67 6.77
N PRO A 137 -6.66 2.50 6.61
CA PRO A 137 -6.22 1.97 5.33
C PRO A 137 -7.40 1.81 4.37
N ASP A 138 -7.12 1.63 3.08
CA ASP A 138 -8.20 1.33 2.12
C ASP A 138 -8.74 -0.08 2.34
N VAL A 139 -7.84 -1.05 2.44
CA VAL A 139 -8.22 -2.47 2.56
C VAL A 139 -7.23 -3.22 3.46
N MET A 140 -7.57 -4.47 3.76
CA MET A 140 -6.73 -5.37 4.54
C MET A 140 -6.22 -6.53 3.69
N ALA A 141 -5.04 -7.02 4.01
CA ALA A 141 -4.52 -8.28 3.50
C ALA A 141 -3.76 -9.04 4.60
N VAL A 142 -3.43 -10.32 4.35
CA VAL A 142 -2.69 -11.12 5.33
C VAL A 142 -1.26 -10.60 5.46
N GLY A 143 -0.94 -10.11 6.65
CA GLY A 143 0.39 -9.59 7.03
C GLY A 143 0.93 -10.21 8.32
N VAL A 144 0.27 -11.25 8.84
CA VAL A 144 0.72 -12.01 10.01
C VAL A 144 1.17 -13.39 9.58
N ALA A 145 2.35 -13.82 10.04
CA ALA A 145 2.99 -15.06 9.67
C ALA A 145 3.06 -15.28 8.14
N SER A 146 3.35 -14.21 7.42
CA SER A 146 3.55 -14.25 5.97
C SER A 146 4.84 -14.99 5.64
N ALA A 147 4.77 -15.92 4.68
CA ALA A 147 5.95 -16.66 4.24
C ALA A 147 6.87 -15.74 3.42
N VAL A 148 8.14 -15.68 3.80
CA VAL A 148 9.16 -14.85 3.17
C VAL A 148 10.39 -15.68 2.82
N ALA A 149 11.07 -15.29 1.75
CA ALA A 149 12.37 -15.89 1.39
C ALA A 149 13.48 -15.29 2.25
N GLY A 150 14.25 -16.13 2.91
CA GLY A 150 15.44 -15.72 3.61
C GLY A 150 16.63 -15.52 2.65
N ASN A 151 17.61 -14.72 3.07
CA ASN A 151 18.83 -14.45 2.30
C ASN A 151 19.67 -15.72 2.06
N ASP A 152 19.46 -16.75 2.85
CA ASP A 152 20.12 -18.07 2.77
C ASP A 152 19.32 -19.08 1.91
N GLY A 153 18.24 -18.66 1.29
CA GLY A 153 17.35 -19.50 0.48
C GLY A 153 16.35 -20.30 1.31
N THR A 154 16.29 -20.11 2.62
CA THR A 154 15.26 -20.73 3.47
C THR A 154 13.93 -20.00 3.36
N VAL A 155 12.85 -20.63 3.84
CA VAL A 155 11.55 -19.98 4.01
C VAL A 155 11.35 -19.71 5.49
N SER A 156 11.10 -18.45 5.83
CA SER A 156 10.76 -17.99 7.16
C SER A 156 9.38 -17.32 7.19
N HIS A 157 8.96 -16.83 8.35
CA HIS A 157 7.69 -16.12 8.51
C HIS A 157 7.94 -14.78 9.19
N ALA A 158 7.25 -13.74 8.68
CA ALA A 158 7.38 -12.39 9.20
C ALA A 158 6.00 -11.74 9.37
N ASN A 159 5.96 -10.68 10.20
CA ASN A 159 4.75 -9.90 10.47
C ASN A 159 4.97 -8.45 10.04
N GLY A 160 3.99 -7.85 9.41
CA GLY A 160 4.03 -6.44 9.01
C GLY A 160 3.02 -6.12 7.92
N THR A 161 2.59 -4.87 7.87
CA THR A 161 1.86 -4.32 6.70
C THR A 161 2.73 -4.38 5.45
N SER A 162 4.05 -4.39 5.62
CA SER A 162 5.06 -4.61 4.56
C SER A 162 4.93 -5.96 3.85
N PHE A 163 4.21 -6.93 4.42
CA PHE A 163 3.91 -8.24 3.80
C PHE A 163 2.46 -8.32 3.31
N ALA A 164 1.56 -7.57 3.91
CA ALA A 164 0.18 -7.42 3.44
C ALA A 164 0.13 -6.70 2.09
N SER A 165 0.87 -5.59 1.98
CA SER A 165 0.91 -4.76 0.78
C SER A 165 1.38 -5.53 -0.47
N PRO A 166 2.54 -6.22 -0.51
CA PRO A 166 2.96 -6.97 -1.69
C PRO A 166 2.06 -8.18 -2.01
N THR A 167 1.43 -8.78 -1.00
CA THR A 167 0.43 -9.83 -1.22
C THR A 167 -0.74 -9.30 -2.05
N LEU A 168 -1.27 -8.13 -1.69
CA LEU A 168 -2.34 -7.49 -2.44
C LEU A 168 -1.85 -6.94 -3.78
N CYS A 169 -0.65 -6.35 -3.82
CA CYS A 169 -0.06 -5.79 -5.03
C CYS A 169 -0.01 -6.80 -6.19
N GLY A 170 0.47 -8.02 -5.91
CA GLY A 170 0.48 -9.08 -6.92
C GLY A 170 -0.93 -9.49 -7.36
N LEU A 171 -1.91 -9.53 -6.45
CA LEU A 171 -3.31 -9.80 -6.81
C LEU A 171 -3.90 -8.67 -7.68
N VAL A 172 -3.55 -7.42 -7.38
CA VAL A 172 -3.96 -6.25 -8.19
C VAL A 172 -3.35 -6.30 -9.58
N ALA A 173 -2.07 -6.68 -9.71
CA ALA A 173 -1.42 -6.86 -10.99
C ALA A 173 -2.14 -7.94 -11.84
N CYS A 174 -2.47 -9.08 -11.25
CA CYS A 174 -3.23 -10.14 -11.92
C CYS A 174 -4.65 -9.67 -12.32
N PHE A 175 -5.32 -8.91 -11.45
CA PHE A 175 -6.64 -8.33 -11.74
C PHE A 175 -6.58 -7.38 -12.93
N TRP A 176 -5.63 -6.46 -12.94
CA TRP A 176 -5.50 -5.48 -14.02
C TRP A 176 -5.09 -6.16 -15.33
N GLN A 177 -4.20 -7.16 -15.29
CA GLN A 177 -3.87 -7.97 -16.45
C GLN A 177 -5.12 -8.65 -17.05
N ALA A 178 -6.01 -9.16 -16.21
CA ALA A 178 -7.26 -9.79 -16.66
C ALA A 178 -8.29 -8.76 -17.20
N CYS A 179 -8.20 -7.50 -16.75
CA CYS A 179 -9.10 -6.41 -17.10
C CYS A 179 -8.35 -5.17 -17.65
N PRO A 180 -7.56 -5.31 -18.74
CA PRO A 180 -6.63 -4.27 -19.21
C PRO A 180 -7.32 -3.02 -19.77
N TRP A 181 -8.62 -2.98 -19.88
CA TRP A 181 -9.41 -1.80 -20.28
C TRP A 181 -9.71 -0.86 -19.12
N LEU A 182 -9.42 -1.25 -17.88
CA LEU A 182 -9.60 -0.39 -16.72
C LEU A 182 -8.47 0.64 -16.65
N THR A 183 -8.81 1.83 -16.21
CA THR A 183 -7.80 2.82 -15.79
C THR A 183 -7.30 2.50 -14.39
N ALA A 184 -6.13 3.02 -14.00
CA ALA A 184 -5.61 2.87 -12.65
C ALA A 184 -6.63 3.26 -11.57
N LYS A 185 -7.31 4.40 -11.75
CA LYS A 185 -8.37 4.85 -10.84
C LYS A 185 -9.51 3.84 -10.71
N HIS A 186 -9.97 3.25 -11.82
CA HIS A 186 -11.01 2.22 -11.78
C HIS A 186 -10.53 0.94 -11.08
N VAL A 187 -9.23 0.58 -11.22
CA VAL A 187 -8.63 -0.53 -10.48
C VAL A 187 -8.69 -0.27 -8.98
N VAL A 188 -8.27 0.91 -8.51
CA VAL A 188 -8.33 1.30 -7.09
C VAL A 188 -9.77 1.25 -6.56
N GLU A 189 -10.73 1.81 -7.30
CA GLU A 189 -12.15 1.79 -6.94
C GLU A 189 -12.71 0.35 -6.91
N ALA A 190 -12.35 -0.49 -7.86
CA ALA A 190 -12.79 -1.89 -7.91
C ALA A 190 -12.26 -2.70 -6.72
N VAL A 191 -11.01 -2.47 -6.31
CA VAL A 191 -10.41 -3.09 -5.13
C VAL A 191 -11.14 -2.68 -3.86
N ARG A 192 -11.42 -1.38 -3.66
CA ARG A 192 -12.22 -0.89 -2.51
C ARG A 192 -13.63 -1.51 -2.51
N ASN A 193 -14.28 -1.54 -3.67
CA ASN A 193 -15.63 -2.09 -3.83
C ASN A 193 -15.70 -3.62 -3.69
N ALA A 194 -14.57 -4.32 -3.78
CA ALA A 194 -14.48 -5.76 -3.53
C ALA A 194 -14.32 -6.11 -2.05
N GLY A 195 -14.11 -5.12 -1.20
CA GLY A 195 -13.98 -5.30 0.24
C GLY A 195 -15.27 -5.79 0.90
N ASP A 196 -15.14 -6.67 1.88
CA ASP A 196 -16.26 -7.26 2.63
C ASP A 196 -16.97 -6.28 3.57
N ARG A 197 -16.40 -5.06 3.76
CA ARG A 197 -16.95 -3.97 4.57
C ARG A 197 -17.28 -2.72 3.76
N LYS A 198 -17.39 -2.82 2.45
CA LYS A 198 -17.56 -1.67 1.56
C LYS A 198 -18.76 -0.77 1.90
N GLU A 199 -19.82 -1.33 2.48
CA GLU A 199 -21.01 -0.57 2.86
C GLU A 199 -20.82 0.24 4.16
N TYR A 200 -19.88 -0.17 5.01
CA TYR A 200 -19.60 0.43 6.32
C TYR A 200 -18.10 0.44 6.59
N PRO A 201 -17.31 1.16 5.79
CA PRO A 201 -15.87 1.24 5.99
C PRO A 201 -15.53 1.97 7.28
N ASP A 202 -14.43 1.56 7.91
CA ASP A 202 -13.94 2.16 9.14
C ASP A 202 -12.44 2.47 9.07
N ASN A 203 -11.88 3.07 10.11
CA ASN A 203 -10.49 3.47 10.15
C ASN A 203 -9.51 2.37 10.60
N ILE A 204 -9.98 1.15 10.78
CA ILE A 204 -9.17 -0.02 11.18
C ILE A 204 -9.07 -0.99 10.01
N TYR A 205 -10.21 -1.37 9.42
CA TYR A 205 -10.29 -2.32 8.33
C TYR A 205 -10.43 -1.66 6.95
N GLY A 206 -10.66 -0.36 6.90
CA GLY A 206 -11.01 0.30 5.65
C GLY A 206 -12.29 -0.28 5.05
N TYR A 207 -12.25 -0.57 3.76
CA TYR A 207 -13.34 -1.25 3.05
C TYR A 207 -13.32 -2.79 3.28
N GLY A 208 -12.43 -3.28 4.15
CA GLY A 208 -12.32 -4.70 4.52
C GLY A 208 -11.33 -5.47 3.66
N VAL A 209 -11.47 -6.80 3.65
CA VAL A 209 -10.62 -7.69 2.84
C VAL A 209 -11.22 -7.84 1.45
N PRO A 210 -10.50 -7.45 0.38
CA PRO A 210 -11.07 -7.48 -0.97
C PRO A 210 -11.04 -8.90 -1.56
N ASP A 211 -12.17 -9.32 -2.15
CA ASP A 211 -12.25 -10.49 -3.01
C ASP A 211 -11.90 -10.08 -4.45
N ILE A 212 -10.62 -10.21 -4.78
CA ILE A 212 -10.09 -9.79 -6.10
C ILE A 212 -10.63 -10.66 -7.23
N TRP A 213 -10.91 -11.96 -6.97
CA TRP A 213 -11.52 -12.83 -7.97
C TRP A 213 -12.94 -12.37 -8.34
N LYS A 214 -13.73 -12.01 -7.32
CA LYS A 214 -15.07 -11.47 -7.51
C LYS A 214 -15.04 -10.12 -8.24
N ALA A 215 -14.08 -9.24 -7.90
CA ALA A 215 -13.87 -7.99 -8.63
C ALA A 215 -13.64 -8.24 -10.12
N CYS A 216 -12.77 -9.19 -10.46
CA CYS A 216 -12.48 -9.58 -11.83
C CYS A 216 -13.74 -10.10 -12.56
N GLN A 217 -14.52 -10.97 -11.93
CA GLN A 217 -15.77 -11.48 -12.50
C GLN A 217 -16.76 -10.34 -12.82
N ILE A 218 -16.94 -9.41 -11.90
CA ILE A 218 -17.84 -8.26 -12.07
C ILE A 218 -17.40 -7.40 -13.27
N GLU A 219 -16.11 -7.10 -13.40
CA GLU A 219 -15.62 -6.26 -14.50
C GLU A 219 -15.69 -6.99 -15.86
N LEU A 220 -15.46 -8.30 -15.89
CA LEU A 220 -15.65 -9.12 -17.08
C LEU A 220 -17.12 -9.20 -17.52
N GLU A 221 -18.06 -9.22 -16.59
CA GLU A 221 -19.51 -9.21 -16.89
C GLU A 221 -19.98 -7.87 -17.44
N LYS A 222 -19.49 -6.75 -16.92
CA LYS A 222 -19.81 -5.40 -17.44
C LYS A 222 -19.36 -5.17 -18.89
N LYS A 223 -18.37 -5.94 -19.35
CA LYS A 223 -17.82 -5.81 -20.69
C LYS A 223 -18.59 -6.60 -21.76
N LYS A 224 -19.44 -7.52 -21.36
CA LYS A 224 -20.29 -8.31 -22.25
C LYS A 224 -21.46 -7.49 -22.77
#